data_99439d4d7323611ec77353c8b4a2efc1
#
_entry.id   99439d4d7323611ec77353c8b4a2efc1
#
_cell.length_a   1.000
_cell.length_b   1.000
_cell.length_c   1.000
_cell.angle_alpha   90.00
_cell.angle_beta   90.00
_cell.angle_gamma   90.00
#
_symmetry.space_group_name_H-M   'P 1'
#
loop_
_entity.id
_entity.type
_entity.pdbx_description
1 polymer ?
#
loop_
_entity_poly.entity_id
_entity_poly.type
_entity_poly.pdbx_seq_one_letter_code
_entity_poly.pdbx_strand_id
1 'polypeptide(L)'
;MYNFLKRTVWLFSKLVLRVQYEGLHNIPDKGAFIIVGNHKNNFDPILISFTTKREIHYLAKAELFKTRLTRFLFESVKCIKIDRNKTDITAIKNALRVLKDGEILGIFPEGTRVKGGPENANVKSGAVMIASKGKVNILPVAISGNYKLFAKIKVSVLPMFDIKKAMENHDGNIEMVSSDIMNIIYREVERNENGN
;
A
#
# COMPACT_ATOMS: atom_id res chain seq x y z
N MET A 1 -19.04 3.41 -9.09
CA MET A 1 -18.18 2.57 -9.94
C MET A 1 -17.09 1.86 -9.13
N TYR A 2 -16.32 2.53 -8.25
CA TYR A 2 -15.32 1.92 -7.37
C TYR A 2 -15.84 0.68 -6.61
N ASN A 3 -16.92 0.81 -5.85
CA ASN A 3 -17.51 -0.29 -5.06
C ASN A 3 -18.05 -1.44 -5.91
N PHE A 4 -18.56 -1.17 -7.10
CA PHE A 4 -19.00 -2.19 -8.04
C PHE A 4 -17.83 -3.01 -8.56
N LEU A 5 -16.79 -2.35 -9.07
CA LEU A 5 -15.56 -3.00 -9.53
C LEU A 5 -14.91 -3.82 -8.41
N LYS A 6 -14.81 -3.24 -7.21
CA LYS A 6 -14.30 -3.90 -6.02
C LYS A 6 -15.05 -5.19 -5.69
N ARG A 7 -16.40 -5.16 -5.70
CA ARG A 7 -17.25 -6.33 -5.40
C ARG A 7 -17.12 -7.43 -6.46
N THR A 8 -17.07 -7.06 -7.74
CA THR A 8 -16.90 -8.02 -8.84
C THR A 8 -15.54 -8.72 -8.78
N VAL A 9 -14.47 -7.94 -8.58
CA VAL A 9 -13.12 -8.50 -8.46
C VAL A 9 -12.96 -9.32 -7.17
N TRP A 10 -13.60 -8.93 -6.07
CA TRP A 10 -13.61 -9.70 -4.82
C TRP A 10 -14.24 -11.08 -5.00
N LEU A 11 -15.40 -11.16 -5.69
CA LEU A 11 -16.08 -12.44 -5.97
C LEU A 11 -15.18 -13.34 -6.81
N PHE A 12 -14.53 -12.79 -7.85
CA PHE A 12 -13.61 -13.52 -8.71
C PHE A 12 -12.35 -13.97 -7.96
N SER A 13 -11.79 -13.11 -7.11
CA SER A 13 -10.58 -13.45 -6.34
C SER A 13 -10.82 -14.58 -5.34
N LYS A 14 -12.00 -14.65 -4.73
CA LYS A 14 -12.38 -15.77 -3.84
C LYS A 14 -12.45 -17.11 -4.57
N LEU A 15 -12.78 -17.11 -5.86
CA LEU A 15 -12.85 -18.33 -6.67
C LEU A 15 -11.46 -18.86 -7.05
N VAL A 16 -10.49 -17.95 -7.22
CA VAL A 16 -9.16 -18.23 -7.79
C VAL A 16 -8.08 -18.30 -6.73
N LEU A 17 -8.20 -17.52 -5.66
CA LEU A 17 -7.17 -17.38 -4.60
C LEU A 17 -7.77 -17.65 -3.23
N ARG A 18 -7.03 -18.35 -2.38
CA ARG A 18 -7.40 -18.57 -0.97
C ARG A 18 -6.79 -17.45 -0.12
N VAL A 19 -7.46 -16.29 -0.08
CA VAL A 19 -6.95 -15.13 0.67
C VAL A 19 -7.44 -15.16 2.10
N GLN A 20 -6.49 -15.08 3.05
CA GLN A 20 -6.74 -14.94 4.48
C GLN A 20 -6.39 -13.51 4.92
N TYR A 21 -7.22 -12.91 5.75
CA TYR A 21 -7.01 -11.56 6.29
C TYR A 21 -6.86 -11.63 7.80
N GLU A 22 -5.81 -11.01 8.33
CA GLU A 22 -5.56 -10.88 9.77
C GLU A 22 -5.37 -9.42 10.15
N GLY A 23 -5.63 -9.11 11.44
CA GLY A 23 -5.40 -7.76 11.98
C GLY A 23 -6.34 -6.68 11.46
N LEU A 24 -7.50 -7.02 10.88
CA LEU A 24 -8.45 -6.03 10.33
C LEU A 24 -8.93 -5.00 11.37
N HIS A 25 -8.88 -5.35 12.66
CA HIS A 25 -9.21 -4.45 13.77
C HIS A 25 -8.22 -3.27 13.92
N ASN A 26 -7.04 -3.36 13.31
CA ASN A 26 -6.06 -2.27 13.29
C ASN A 26 -6.43 -1.14 12.34
N ILE A 27 -7.47 -1.32 11.48
CA ILE A 27 -7.85 -0.33 10.47
C ILE A 27 -8.83 0.68 11.08
N PRO A 28 -8.49 1.97 11.15
CA PRO A 28 -9.40 2.99 11.65
C PRO A 28 -10.63 3.18 10.75
N ASP A 29 -11.79 3.27 11.35
CA ASP A 29 -13.04 3.55 10.64
C ASP A 29 -13.08 4.97 10.06
N LYS A 30 -12.35 5.91 10.66
CA LYS A 30 -12.34 7.34 10.28
C LYS A 30 -10.92 7.90 10.34
N GLY A 31 -10.75 9.07 9.70
CA GLY A 31 -9.47 9.79 9.68
C GLY A 31 -8.55 9.32 8.57
N ALA A 32 -7.56 10.16 8.24
CA ALA A 32 -6.57 9.89 7.22
C ALA A 32 -5.42 9.06 7.78
N PHE A 33 -4.89 8.16 6.97
CA PHE A 33 -3.65 7.43 7.21
C PHE A 33 -3.09 6.92 5.88
N ILE A 34 -1.84 6.49 5.91
CA ILE A 34 -1.20 5.87 4.74
C ILE A 34 -1.09 4.37 4.97
N ILE A 35 -1.58 3.56 4.03
CA ILE A 35 -1.27 2.14 3.97
C ILE A 35 0.06 1.96 3.25
N VAL A 36 0.99 1.27 3.89
CA VAL A 36 2.27 0.86 3.29
C VAL A 36 2.32 -0.65 3.24
N GLY A 37 2.56 -1.21 2.05
CA GLY A 37 2.67 -2.66 1.86
C GLY A 37 3.88 -3.05 1.03
N ASN A 38 4.31 -4.31 1.11
CA ASN A 38 5.24 -4.91 0.18
C ASN A 38 4.54 -5.22 -1.16
N HIS A 39 5.29 -5.17 -2.27
CA HIS A 39 4.73 -5.28 -3.62
C HIS A 39 5.29 -6.49 -4.38
N LYS A 40 4.55 -7.58 -4.37
CA LYS A 40 4.90 -8.85 -5.05
C LYS A 40 4.17 -8.99 -6.40
N ASN A 41 2.93 -8.48 -6.50
CA ASN A 41 2.05 -8.72 -7.65
C ASN A 41 1.14 -7.51 -7.97
N ASN A 42 0.65 -7.43 -9.22
CA ASN A 42 -0.32 -6.40 -9.61
C ASN A 42 -1.66 -6.50 -8.86
N PHE A 43 -1.96 -7.63 -8.25
CA PHE A 43 -3.15 -7.83 -7.42
C PHE A 43 -3.02 -7.29 -5.99
N ASP A 44 -1.80 -6.95 -5.52
CA ASP A 44 -1.60 -6.46 -4.15
C ASP A 44 -2.49 -5.28 -3.78
N PRO A 45 -2.61 -4.21 -4.61
CA PRO A 45 -3.49 -3.09 -4.30
C PRO A 45 -4.95 -3.50 -4.14
N ILE A 46 -5.37 -4.49 -4.93
CA ILE A 46 -6.74 -5.03 -4.92
C ILE A 46 -6.98 -5.81 -3.62
N LEU A 47 -6.04 -6.69 -3.23
CA LEU A 47 -6.15 -7.46 -1.99
C LEU A 47 -6.18 -6.52 -0.77
N ILE A 48 -5.32 -5.51 -0.73
CA ILE A 48 -5.35 -4.50 0.33
C ILE A 48 -6.68 -3.73 0.32
N SER A 49 -7.24 -3.42 -0.85
CA SER A 49 -8.52 -2.71 -0.94
C SER A 49 -9.68 -3.50 -0.32
N PHE A 50 -9.59 -4.82 -0.21
CA PHE A 50 -10.62 -5.64 0.44
C PHE A 50 -10.56 -5.61 1.98
N THR A 51 -9.49 -5.09 2.58
CA THR A 51 -9.36 -5.00 4.03
C THR A 51 -10.29 -3.96 4.65
N THR A 52 -10.72 -2.94 3.90
CA THR A 52 -11.59 -1.86 4.38
C THR A 52 -12.75 -1.58 3.44
N LYS A 53 -13.84 -1.00 3.94
CA LYS A 53 -14.95 -0.49 3.13
C LYS A 53 -14.63 0.89 2.52
N ARG A 54 -13.65 1.59 3.07
CA ARG A 54 -13.23 2.92 2.62
C ARG A 54 -12.50 2.85 1.29
N GLU A 55 -12.49 3.95 0.54
CA GLU A 55 -11.72 4.09 -0.70
C GLU A 55 -10.24 4.30 -0.39
N ILE A 56 -9.36 3.64 -1.15
CA ILE A 56 -7.90 3.80 -1.03
C ILE A 56 -7.38 4.41 -2.32
N HIS A 57 -6.67 5.52 -2.22
CA HIS A 57 -6.03 6.21 -3.34
C HIS A 57 -4.60 5.72 -3.51
N TYR A 58 -4.31 4.99 -4.59
CA TYR A 58 -2.96 4.47 -4.82
C TYR A 58 -2.13 5.38 -5.73
N LEU A 59 -0.83 5.49 -5.44
CA LEU A 59 0.12 6.08 -6.37
C LEU A 59 0.42 5.09 -7.50
N ALA A 60 0.00 5.40 -8.71
CA ALA A 60 0.14 4.54 -9.89
C ALA A 60 1.04 5.18 -10.95
N LYS A 61 1.89 4.35 -11.58
CA LYS A 61 2.88 4.78 -12.57
C LYS A 61 2.23 5.53 -13.76
N ALA A 62 2.82 6.65 -14.18
CA ALA A 62 2.28 7.52 -15.22
C ALA A 62 1.95 6.79 -16.54
N GLU A 63 2.73 5.77 -16.88
CA GLU A 63 2.54 4.98 -18.10
C GLU A 63 1.22 4.19 -18.10
N LEU A 64 0.64 3.91 -16.95
CA LEU A 64 -0.66 3.24 -16.84
C LEU A 64 -1.83 4.13 -17.30
N PHE A 65 -1.60 5.44 -17.44
CA PHE A 65 -2.60 6.42 -17.88
C PHE A 65 -2.45 6.83 -19.36
N LYS A 66 -1.67 6.09 -20.16
CA LYS A 66 -1.37 6.49 -21.56
C LYS A 66 -2.56 6.39 -22.49
N THR A 67 -3.40 5.36 -22.36
CA THR A 67 -4.59 5.21 -23.21
C THR A 67 -5.83 5.81 -22.55
N ARG A 68 -6.86 6.17 -23.35
CA ARG A 68 -8.13 6.66 -22.81
C ARG A 68 -8.79 5.64 -21.88
N LEU A 69 -8.75 4.36 -22.26
CA LEU A 69 -9.37 3.28 -21.51
C LEU A 69 -8.67 3.05 -20.16
N THR A 70 -7.35 2.92 -20.16
CA THR A 70 -6.59 2.70 -18.92
C THR A 70 -6.65 3.92 -18.01
N ARG A 71 -6.60 5.13 -18.56
CA ARG A 71 -6.80 6.37 -17.79
C ARG A 71 -8.14 6.35 -17.06
N PHE A 72 -9.24 6.13 -17.81
CA PHE A 72 -10.57 6.04 -17.23
C PHE A 72 -10.65 4.98 -16.11
N LEU A 73 -10.03 3.80 -16.31
CA LEU A 73 -10.01 2.73 -15.32
C LEU A 73 -9.28 3.17 -14.04
N PHE A 74 -8.04 3.68 -14.15
CA PHE A 74 -7.24 4.06 -12.99
C PHE A 74 -7.82 5.27 -12.25
N GLU A 75 -8.38 6.26 -12.96
CA GLU A 75 -9.10 7.38 -12.36
C GLU A 75 -10.37 6.91 -11.63
N SER A 76 -11.09 5.95 -12.19
CA SER A 76 -12.29 5.37 -11.57
C SER A 76 -12.02 4.64 -10.27
N VAL A 77 -10.82 4.08 -10.10
CA VAL A 77 -10.37 3.46 -8.85
C VAL A 77 -9.52 4.40 -8.01
N LYS A 78 -9.63 5.72 -8.24
CA LYS A 78 -9.00 6.78 -7.44
C LYS A 78 -7.47 6.73 -7.42
N CYS A 79 -6.83 6.19 -8.46
CA CYS A 79 -5.38 6.21 -8.56
C CYS A 79 -4.85 7.61 -8.87
N ILE A 80 -3.79 7.99 -8.17
CA ILE A 80 -3.03 9.22 -8.40
C ILE A 80 -1.86 8.89 -9.32
N LYS A 81 -1.79 9.56 -10.47
CA LYS A 81 -0.69 9.41 -11.41
C LYS A 81 0.61 9.95 -10.81
N ILE A 82 1.71 9.18 -10.87
CA ILE A 82 3.05 9.60 -10.44
C ILE A 82 4.11 9.27 -11.50
N ASP A 83 4.97 10.25 -11.81
CA ASP A 83 6.22 10.02 -12.54
C ASP A 83 7.31 9.59 -11.53
N ARG A 84 7.76 8.35 -11.62
CA ARG A 84 8.74 7.76 -10.67
C ARG A 84 10.19 8.08 -11.03
N ASN A 85 10.44 8.69 -12.19
CA ASN A 85 11.77 9.03 -12.68
C ASN A 85 12.26 10.39 -12.17
N LYS A 86 11.38 11.17 -11.56
CA LYS A 86 11.67 12.49 -10.99
C LYS A 86 10.82 12.77 -9.76
N THR A 87 11.17 13.82 -9.03
CA THR A 87 10.33 14.33 -7.94
C THR A 87 9.05 14.92 -8.53
N ASP A 88 7.94 14.21 -8.42
CA ASP A 88 6.64 14.64 -8.94
C ASP A 88 5.88 15.43 -7.87
N ILE A 89 6.10 16.76 -7.86
CA ILE A 89 5.46 17.69 -6.92
C ILE A 89 3.94 17.65 -7.03
N THR A 90 3.40 17.43 -8.24
CA THR A 90 1.96 17.35 -8.48
C THR A 90 1.37 16.11 -7.81
N ALA A 91 2.03 14.96 -7.95
CA ALA A 91 1.62 13.73 -7.27
C ALA A 91 1.66 13.89 -5.74
N ILE A 92 2.72 14.53 -5.22
CA ILE A 92 2.84 14.80 -3.76
C ILE A 92 1.71 15.72 -3.28
N LYS A 93 1.40 16.81 -4.01
CA LYS A 93 0.29 17.72 -3.66
C LYS A 93 -1.07 16.99 -3.68
N ASN A 94 -1.31 16.14 -4.67
CA ASN A 94 -2.54 15.36 -4.75
C ASN A 94 -2.63 14.34 -3.60
N ALA A 95 -1.54 13.66 -3.26
CA ALA A 95 -1.48 12.76 -2.12
C ALA A 95 -1.79 13.48 -0.78
N LEU A 96 -1.20 14.65 -0.56
CA LEU A 96 -1.48 15.47 0.63
C LEU A 96 -2.92 15.98 0.67
N ARG A 97 -3.54 16.27 -0.49
CA ARG A 97 -4.97 16.63 -0.56
C ARG A 97 -5.85 15.46 -0.11
N VAL A 98 -5.61 14.25 -0.60
CA VAL A 98 -6.33 13.03 -0.17
C VAL A 98 -6.28 12.88 1.35
N LEU A 99 -5.10 13.04 1.95
CA LEU A 99 -4.96 12.96 3.41
C LEU A 99 -5.69 14.10 4.14
N LYS A 100 -5.64 15.32 3.60
CA LYS A 100 -6.39 16.47 4.15
C LYS A 100 -7.91 16.25 4.12
N ASP A 101 -8.41 15.57 3.10
CA ASP A 101 -9.83 15.23 2.93
C ASP A 101 -10.26 14.04 3.84
N GLY A 102 -9.35 13.54 4.68
CA GLY A 102 -9.63 12.45 5.62
C GLY A 102 -9.58 11.06 4.99
N GLU A 103 -9.10 10.93 3.76
CA GLU A 103 -9.09 9.70 2.98
C GLU A 103 -7.80 8.87 3.17
N ILE A 104 -7.79 7.64 2.64
CA ILE A 104 -6.68 6.70 2.76
C ILE A 104 -5.80 6.78 1.52
N LEU A 105 -4.48 6.89 1.73
CA LEU A 105 -3.49 6.79 0.66
C LEU A 105 -2.79 5.42 0.73
N GLY A 106 -2.65 4.73 -0.40
CA GLY A 106 -1.92 3.47 -0.52
C GLY A 106 -0.58 3.68 -1.25
N ILE A 107 0.51 3.26 -0.64
CA ILE A 107 1.86 3.38 -1.20
C ILE A 107 2.62 2.07 -1.06
N PHE A 108 3.29 1.68 -2.14
CA PHE A 108 4.30 0.62 -2.14
C PHE A 108 5.68 1.26 -2.25
N PRO A 109 6.46 1.35 -1.15
CA PRO A 109 7.73 2.10 -1.13
C PRO A 109 8.79 1.53 -2.06
N GLU A 110 8.70 0.26 -2.40
CA GLU A 110 9.58 -0.40 -3.38
C GLU A 110 9.46 0.24 -4.78
N GLY A 111 8.36 0.91 -5.07
CA GLY A 111 8.11 1.60 -6.34
C GLY A 111 7.98 0.68 -7.55
N THR A 112 8.29 -0.59 -7.42
CA THR A 112 8.13 -1.64 -8.43
C THR A 112 7.88 -2.97 -7.72
N ARG A 113 7.45 -3.99 -8.46
CA ARG A 113 7.29 -5.34 -7.91
C ARG A 113 8.64 -5.95 -7.63
N VAL A 114 8.87 -6.40 -6.39
CA VAL A 114 10.10 -7.09 -5.99
C VAL A 114 9.99 -8.56 -6.33
N LYS A 115 10.98 -9.06 -7.06
CA LYS A 115 11.16 -10.49 -7.38
C LYS A 115 12.34 -11.03 -6.57
N GLY A 116 12.21 -12.26 -6.09
CA GLY A 116 13.24 -12.88 -5.25
C GLY A 116 12.90 -12.71 -3.78
N GLY A 117 13.55 -11.82 -3.10
CA GLY A 117 13.31 -11.57 -1.66
C GLY A 117 13.45 -10.11 -1.28
N PRO A 118 13.27 -9.81 0.01
CA PRO A 118 13.39 -8.44 0.56
C PRO A 118 14.72 -7.76 0.24
N GLU A 119 15.80 -8.53 0.10
CA GLU A 119 17.15 -8.07 -0.21
C GLU A 119 17.25 -7.36 -1.57
N ASN A 120 16.29 -7.62 -2.48
CA ASN A 120 16.22 -7.00 -3.80
C ASN A 120 15.35 -5.72 -3.80
N ALA A 121 14.81 -5.31 -2.64
CA ALA A 121 13.92 -4.17 -2.53
C ALA A 121 14.72 -2.87 -2.44
N ASN A 122 14.39 -1.92 -3.31
CA ASN A 122 14.87 -0.53 -3.20
C ASN A 122 13.80 0.32 -2.53
N VAL A 123 13.87 0.46 -1.22
CA VAL A 123 12.89 1.19 -0.41
C VAL A 123 13.04 2.70 -0.60
N LYS A 124 11.98 3.36 -1.04
CA LYS A 124 11.93 4.81 -1.20
C LYS A 124 11.26 5.46 0.01
N SER A 125 11.79 6.58 0.47
CA SER A 125 11.31 7.33 1.64
C SER A 125 10.05 8.19 1.39
N GLY A 126 9.50 8.16 0.18
CA GLY A 126 8.35 9.00 -0.19
C GLY A 126 7.10 8.81 0.68
N ALA A 127 6.84 7.60 1.16
CA ALA A 127 5.70 7.32 2.04
C ALA A 127 5.85 8.05 3.39
N VAL A 128 7.03 7.96 4.00
CA VAL A 128 7.35 8.62 5.28
C VAL A 128 7.34 10.14 5.12
N MET A 129 7.92 10.66 4.03
CA MET A 129 7.89 12.09 3.73
C MET A 129 6.44 12.62 3.61
N ILE A 130 5.56 11.91 2.91
CA ILE A 130 4.15 12.33 2.76
C ILE A 130 3.41 12.19 4.10
N ALA A 131 3.64 11.12 4.88
CA ALA A 131 3.04 10.92 6.19
C ALA A 131 3.43 12.03 7.18
N SER A 132 4.72 12.37 7.24
CA SER A 132 5.24 13.45 8.08
C SER A 132 4.63 14.81 7.69
N LYS A 133 4.62 15.16 6.40
CA LYS A 133 4.02 16.41 5.91
C LYS A 133 2.51 16.46 6.11
N GLY A 134 1.83 15.33 5.93
CA GLY A 134 0.40 15.19 6.14
C GLY A 134 -0.02 15.06 7.62
N LYS A 135 0.95 14.92 8.53
CA LYS A 135 0.74 14.68 9.98
C LYS A 135 -0.18 13.48 10.23
N VAL A 136 0.02 12.40 9.49
CA VAL A 136 -0.75 11.16 9.60
C VAL A 136 0.17 9.98 9.89
N ASN A 137 -0.39 8.94 10.49
CA ASN A 137 0.33 7.70 10.77
C ASN A 137 0.33 6.75 9.56
N ILE A 138 1.16 5.72 9.62
CA ILE A 138 1.25 4.67 8.62
C ILE A 138 0.67 3.37 9.18
N LEU A 139 -0.16 2.71 8.38
CA LEU A 139 -0.67 1.37 8.64
C LEU A 139 0.13 0.36 7.79
N PRO A 140 1.06 -0.39 8.38
CA PRO A 140 1.82 -1.39 7.63
C PRO A 140 0.95 -2.59 7.30
N VAL A 141 1.09 -3.12 6.08
CA VAL A 141 0.37 -4.32 5.61
C VAL A 141 1.35 -5.27 4.96
N ALA A 142 1.42 -6.50 5.45
CA ALA A 142 2.25 -7.55 4.90
C ALA A 142 1.43 -8.49 4.00
N ILE A 143 1.93 -8.76 2.79
CA ILE A 143 1.36 -9.73 1.86
C ILE A 143 2.34 -10.87 1.68
N SER A 144 1.95 -12.07 2.11
CA SER A 144 2.73 -13.30 2.02
C SER A 144 2.04 -14.36 1.17
N GLY A 145 2.78 -15.35 0.75
CA GLY A 145 2.29 -16.45 -0.08
C GLY A 145 2.53 -16.24 -1.57
N ASN A 146 1.89 -17.09 -2.40
CA ASN A 146 2.15 -17.22 -3.81
C ASN A 146 0.88 -16.95 -4.64
N TYR A 147 1.01 -16.30 -5.80
CA TYR A 147 -0.09 -15.98 -6.73
C TYR A 147 -0.35 -17.10 -7.77
N LYS A 148 -0.18 -18.36 -7.37
CA LYS A 148 -0.59 -19.51 -8.17
C LYS A 148 -2.07 -19.83 -7.94
N LEU A 149 -2.68 -20.51 -8.90
CA LEU A 149 -4.08 -20.96 -8.79
C LEU A 149 -4.26 -21.79 -7.50
N PHE A 150 -5.28 -21.46 -6.71
CA PHE A 150 -5.61 -22.07 -5.42
C PHE A 150 -4.53 -21.95 -4.32
N ALA A 151 -3.47 -21.17 -4.56
CA ALA A 151 -2.48 -20.91 -3.52
C ALA A 151 -3.06 -20.05 -2.38
N LYS A 152 -2.51 -20.26 -1.21
CA LYS A 152 -2.83 -19.42 -0.04
C LYS A 152 -2.09 -18.09 -0.14
N ILE A 153 -2.81 -17.01 0.07
CA ILE A 153 -2.26 -15.66 0.24
C ILE A 153 -2.76 -15.16 1.59
N LYS A 154 -1.86 -14.60 2.37
CA LYS A 154 -2.18 -13.98 3.65
C LYS A 154 -1.90 -12.49 3.59
N VAL A 155 -2.88 -11.71 4.00
CA VAL A 155 -2.80 -10.25 4.12
C VAL A 155 -2.90 -9.91 5.61
N SER A 156 -1.79 -9.52 6.21
CA SER A 156 -1.69 -9.16 7.63
C SER A 156 -1.65 -7.65 7.78
N VAL A 157 -2.67 -7.07 8.40
CA VAL A 157 -2.73 -5.66 8.77
C VAL A 157 -2.08 -5.50 10.14
N LEU A 158 -0.96 -4.80 10.21
CA LEU A 158 -0.17 -4.64 11.42
C LEU A 158 -0.67 -3.44 12.25
N PRO A 159 -0.25 -3.30 13.51
CA PRO A 159 -0.57 -2.13 14.31
C PRO A 159 -0.12 -0.84 13.66
N MET A 160 -0.86 0.24 13.91
CA MET A 160 -0.55 1.57 13.39
C MET A 160 0.85 2.02 13.83
N PHE A 161 1.66 2.46 12.87
CA PHE A 161 3.01 2.95 13.08
C PHE A 161 2.98 4.47 13.30
N ASP A 162 3.43 4.91 14.47
CA ASP A 162 3.44 6.31 14.86
C ASP A 162 4.62 7.04 14.20
N ILE A 163 4.32 7.84 13.18
CA ILE A 163 5.32 8.58 12.41
C ILE A 163 6.01 9.65 13.25
N LYS A 164 5.26 10.35 14.11
CA LYS A 164 5.84 11.41 14.93
C LYS A 164 6.91 10.85 15.86
N LYS A 165 6.57 9.80 16.62
CA LYS A 165 7.50 9.13 17.51
C LYS A 165 8.70 8.53 16.78
N ALA A 166 8.48 7.92 15.61
CA ALA A 166 9.57 7.35 14.82
C ALA A 166 10.53 8.43 14.29
N MET A 167 10.01 9.56 13.82
CA MET A 167 10.82 10.68 13.37
C MET A 167 11.65 11.28 14.53
N GLU A 168 11.07 11.40 15.72
CA GLU A 168 11.79 11.83 16.92
C GLU A 168 12.92 10.86 17.29
N ASN A 169 12.67 9.55 17.24
CA ASN A 169 13.68 8.52 17.57
C ASN A 169 14.84 8.43 16.58
N HIS A 170 14.67 8.92 15.37
CA HIS A 170 15.68 8.89 14.30
C HIS A 170 16.17 10.29 13.89
N ASP A 171 16.02 11.30 14.75
CA ASP A 171 16.48 12.68 14.51
C ASP A 171 15.98 13.25 13.16
N GLY A 172 14.78 12.87 12.75
CA GLY A 172 14.16 13.29 11.49
C GLY A 172 14.63 12.53 10.24
N ASN A 173 15.39 11.45 10.39
CA ASN A 173 15.89 10.66 9.25
C ASN A 173 14.80 9.79 8.62
N ILE A 174 14.25 10.28 7.51
CA ILE A 174 13.13 9.62 6.79
C ILE A 174 13.53 8.27 6.16
N GLU A 175 14.79 8.08 5.80
CA GLU A 175 15.30 6.82 5.23
C GLU A 175 15.32 5.73 6.30
N MET A 176 15.80 6.04 7.51
CA MET A 176 15.80 5.10 8.63
C MET A 176 14.38 4.69 9.01
N VAL A 177 13.47 5.66 9.14
CA VAL A 177 12.04 5.38 9.43
C VAL A 177 11.40 4.54 8.33
N SER A 178 11.74 4.77 7.05
CA SER A 178 11.23 3.97 5.93
C SER A 178 11.74 2.53 5.99
N SER A 179 13.00 2.34 6.34
CA SER A 179 13.61 1.02 6.53
C SER A 179 12.95 0.27 7.69
N ASP A 180 12.67 0.93 8.80
CA ASP A 180 11.99 0.31 9.95
C ASP A 180 10.61 -0.21 9.59
N ILE A 181 9.82 0.60 8.86
CA ILE A 181 8.48 0.19 8.42
C ILE A 181 8.57 -1.05 7.51
N MET A 182 9.50 -1.06 6.56
CA MET A 182 9.65 -2.20 5.66
C MET A 182 10.20 -3.43 6.36
N ASN A 183 11.10 -3.28 7.33
CA ASN A 183 11.60 -4.37 8.16
C ASN A 183 10.47 -5.03 8.97
N ILE A 184 9.55 -4.24 9.53
CA ILE A 184 8.37 -4.75 10.23
C ILE A 184 7.50 -5.57 9.26
N ILE A 185 7.26 -5.07 8.05
CA ILE A 185 6.47 -5.75 7.02
C ILE A 185 7.16 -7.06 6.59
N TYR A 186 8.44 -7.04 6.29
CA TYR A 186 9.17 -8.23 5.82
C TYR A 186 9.30 -9.31 6.89
N ARG A 187 9.53 -8.95 8.15
CA ARG A 187 9.51 -9.90 9.27
C ARG A 187 8.15 -10.61 9.38
N GLU A 188 7.05 -9.89 9.16
CA GLU A 188 5.72 -10.50 9.14
C GLU A 188 5.54 -11.43 7.93
N VAL A 189 6.07 -11.06 6.75
CA VAL A 189 6.07 -11.94 5.56
C VAL A 189 6.81 -13.22 5.85
N GLU A 190 8.04 -13.14 6.39
CA GLU A 190 8.86 -14.30 6.76
C GLU A 190 8.17 -15.19 7.81
N ARG A 191 7.59 -14.58 8.85
CA ARG A 191 6.83 -15.31 9.86
C ARG A 191 5.69 -16.13 9.25
N ASN A 192 4.97 -15.53 8.31
CA ASN A 192 3.84 -16.18 7.64
C ASN A 192 4.27 -17.27 6.64
N GLU A 193 5.44 -17.13 6.02
CA GLU A 193 5.98 -18.11 5.05
C GLU A 193 6.63 -19.30 5.77
N ASN A 194 7.23 -19.09 6.94
CA ASN A 194 7.87 -20.15 7.75
C ASN A 194 6.89 -20.88 8.67
N GLY A 195 5.72 -20.33 8.95
CA GLY A 195 4.68 -20.91 9.83
C GLY A 195 3.60 -21.73 9.11
N ASN A 196 3.77 -22.01 7.82
CA ASN A 196 2.83 -22.81 7.01
C ASN A 196 3.33 -24.21 6.72
#